data_0c3e7d002e900c56a8577f5ddf7af8b7
#
_entry.id   0c3e7d002e900c56a8577f5ddf7af8b7
#
_cell.length_a   1.000
_cell.length_b   1.000
_cell.length_c   1.000
_cell.angle_alpha   90.00
_cell.angle_beta   90.00
_cell.angle_gamma   90.00
#
_symmetry.space_group_name_H-M   'P 1'
#
loop_
_entity.id
_entity.type
_entity.pdbx_description
1 polymer ?
#
loop_
_entity_poly.entity_id
_entity_poly.type
_entity_poly.pdbx_seq_one_letter_code
_entity_poly.pdbx_strand_id
1 'polypeptide(L)'
;MEHMKKIIILLISLIALSCSKNDDDFIGSIETDINFMPVEIYNNSNISENPGLKLKLITREEFPCYNYSLITTQSIEDNELIIRLEKISVPTICLTAIGPATSYIDLPEKINKITFINGNTIDQYSITINQEKISINIIDNNFTHLLFNQTFRYPHNSFAYVSGTNTDNTEIYEQFLEVLKENPNLTEFDFEREGRIPYPTTSDGHWVNHPSKYFQYTDYKEFENLKSILKNFSRENIEENSGVSISIYGWDNISYHSWLSN
;
A
#
# COMPACT_ATOMS: atom_id res chain seq x y z
N MET A 1 -16.03 -32.24 -66.77
CA MET A 1 -16.61 -32.38 -65.42
C MET A 1 -15.63 -32.99 -64.41
N GLU A 2 -14.79 -33.92 -64.80
CA GLU A 2 -13.80 -34.57 -63.95
C GLU A 2 -12.63 -33.64 -63.50
N HIS A 3 -12.15 -32.79 -64.39
CA HIS A 3 -11.13 -31.79 -64.11
C HIS A 3 -11.57 -30.72 -63.09
N MET A 4 -12.83 -30.31 -63.13
CA MET A 4 -13.41 -29.35 -62.18
C MET A 4 -13.56 -29.93 -60.77
N LYS A 5 -13.87 -31.25 -60.63
CA LYS A 5 -13.93 -31.92 -59.35
C LYS A 5 -12.54 -32.04 -58.70
N LYS A 6 -11.48 -32.27 -59.46
CA LYS A 6 -10.09 -32.32 -58.95
C LYS A 6 -9.58 -30.97 -58.49
N ILE A 7 -9.96 -29.89 -59.16
CA ILE A 7 -9.61 -28.52 -58.76
C ILE A 7 -10.33 -28.11 -57.50
N ILE A 8 -11.60 -28.46 -57.31
CA ILE A 8 -12.34 -28.17 -56.07
C ILE A 8 -11.80 -28.94 -54.88
N ILE A 9 -11.37 -30.20 -55.07
CA ILE A 9 -10.76 -30.99 -53.97
C ILE A 9 -9.40 -30.41 -53.61
N LEU A 10 -8.61 -29.90 -54.56
CA LEU A 10 -7.33 -29.26 -54.28
C LEU A 10 -7.52 -27.92 -53.57
N LEU A 11 -8.56 -27.13 -53.91
CA LEU A 11 -8.85 -25.86 -53.19
C LEU A 11 -9.34 -26.13 -51.74
N ILE A 12 -10.12 -27.16 -51.51
CA ILE A 12 -10.59 -27.52 -50.12
C ILE A 12 -9.44 -28.04 -49.29
N SER A 13 -8.48 -28.75 -49.85
CA SER A 13 -7.27 -29.18 -49.11
C SER A 13 -6.31 -28.04 -48.72
N LEU A 14 -6.30 -26.95 -49.50
CA LEU A 14 -5.51 -25.74 -49.14
C LEU A 14 -6.16 -24.94 -48.01
N ILE A 15 -7.46 -24.97 -47.87
CA ILE A 15 -8.15 -24.27 -46.77
C ILE A 15 -8.00 -25.04 -45.44
N ALA A 16 -7.82 -26.36 -45.46
CA ALA A 16 -7.56 -27.17 -44.27
C ALA A 16 -6.12 -27.03 -43.71
N LEU A 17 -5.19 -26.39 -44.46
CA LEU A 17 -3.85 -26.02 -44.01
C LEU A 17 -3.74 -24.57 -43.53
N SER A 18 -4.85 -23.85 -43.45
CA SER A 18 -4.93 -22.59 -42.73
C SER A 18 -4.79 -22.92 -41.24
N CYS A 19 -3.55 -23.09 -40.90
CA CYS A 19 -2.89 -22.97 -39.64
C CYS A 19 -3.83 -22.48 -38.53
N SER A 20 -4.15 -23.34 -37.58
CA SER A 20 -4.14 -22.87 -36.21
C SER A 20 -2.76 -22.23 -36.00
N LYS A 21 -2.65 -20.91 -36.05
CA LYS A 21 -1.69 -20.26 -35.18
C LYS A 21 -2.08 -20.76 -33.80
N ASN A 22 -1.34 -21.74 -33.30
CA ASN A 22 -1.06 -21.76 -31.89
C ASN A 22 -0.54 -20.35 -31.64
N ASP A 23 -1.35 -19.46 -31.09
CA ASP A 23 -0.85 -18.47 -30.19
C ASP A 23 -0.17 -19.35 -29.13
N ASP A 24 1.10 -19.67 -29.35
CA ASP A 24 2.00 -19.97 -28.26
C ASP A 24 1.79 -18.74 -27.35
N ASP A 25 1.02 -18.95 -26.27
CA ASP A 25 0.92 -17.99 -25.19
C ASP A 25 2.37 -17.66 -24.84
N PHE A 26 2.85 -16.53 -25.38
CA PHE A 26 4.18 -16.02 -25.05
C PHE A 26 4.07 -15.70 -23.57
N ILE A 27 4.46 -16.66 -22.75
CA ILE A 27 4.50 -16.53 -21.30
C ILE A 27 5.64 -15.56 -21.03
N GLY A 28 5.33 -14.27 -21.17
CA GLY A 28 6.25 -13.21 -20.80
C GLY A 28 6.70 -13.41 -19.36
N SER A 29 7.98 -13.21 -19.11
CA SER A 29 8.52 -13.17 -17.75
C SER A 29 9.10 -11.77 -17.51
N ILE A 30 8.99 -11.31 -16.27
CA ILE A 30 9.63 -10.08 -15.80
C ILE A 30 11.00 -10.48 -15.26
N GLU A 31 12.06 -9.78 -15.69
CA GLU A 31 13.45 -10.13 -15.32
C GLU A 31 13.82 -9.68 -13.91
N THR A 32 13.12 -8.67 -13.36
CA THR A 32 13.40 -8.14 -12.02
C THR A 32 12.60 -8.85 -10.93
N ASP A 33 13.19 -9.00 -9.77
CA ASP A 33 12.51 -9.47 -8.57
C ASP A 33 11.45 -8.46 -8.10
N ILE A 34 10.45 -8.95 -7.38
CA ILE A 34 9.33 -8.17 -6.87
C ILE A 34 9.31 -8.22 -5.35
N ASN A 35 9.41 -7.07 -4.72
CA ASN A 35 9.05 -6.91 -3.32
C ASN A 35 7.54 -6.74 -3.18
N PHE A 36 6.96 -7.29 -2.11
CA PHE A 36 5.54 -7.09 -1.85
C PHE A 36 5.22 -6.97 -0.36
N MET A 37 4.09 -6.32 -0.06
CA MET A 37 3.54 -6.21 1.30
C MET A 37 2.04 -5.91 1.27
N PRO A 38 1.27 -6.34 2.27
CA PRO A 38 -0.08 -5.83 2.49
C PRO A 38 -0.04 -4.36 2.87
N VAL A 39 -1.04 -3.61 2.41
CA VAL A 39 -1.25 -2.21 2.78
C VAL A 39 -2.73 -1.92 2.87
N GLU A 40 -3.12 -1.02 3.75
CA GLU A 40 -4.44 -0.39 3.74
C GLU A 40 -4.30 0.99 3.11
N ILE A 41 -5.13 1.29 2.11
CA ILE A 41 -5.11 2.54 1.36
C ILE A 41 -6.51 3.11 1.20
N TYR A 42 -6.60 4.42 1.05
CA TYR A 42 -7.83 5.14 0.80
C TYR A 42 -7.97 5.48 -0.68
N ASN A 43 -9.21 5.52 -1.18
CA ASN A 43 -9.47 5.85 -2.59
C ASN A 43 -9.48 7.36 -2.83
N ASN A 44 -9.84 8.14 -1.81
CA ASN A 44 -9.99 9.59 -1.89
C ASN A 44 -9.04 10.27 -0.91
N SER A 45 -8.63 11.50 -1.23
CA SER A 45 -7.83 12.31 -0.32
C SER A 45 -8.73 13.09 0.62
N ASN A 46 -8.44 13.06 1.93
CA ASN A 46 -9.11 13.89 2.97
C ASN A 46 -10.63 13.72 3.06
N ILE A 47 -11.15 12.57 2.67
CA ILE A 47 -12.55 12.19 2.84
C ILE A 47 -12.58 11.02 3.80
N SER A 48 -13.43 11.10 4.84
CA SER A 48 -13.61 10.01 5.79
C SER A 48 -14.13 8.77 5.07
N GLU A 49 -13.34 7.71 5.09
CA GLU A 49 -13.66 6.41 4.52
C GLU A 49 -12.87 5.29 5.21
N ASN A 50 -13.39 4.07 5.13
CA ASN A 50 -12.64 2.90 5.57
C ASN A 50 -11.53 2.59 4.54
N PRO A 51 -10.31 2.27 4.98
CA PRO A 51 -9.24 1.89 4.09
C PRO A 51 -9.55 0.55 3.39
N GLY A 52 -9.21 0.47 2.11
CA GLY A 52 -9.25 -0.77 1.34
C GLY A 52 -7.97 -1.57 1.52
N LEU A 53 -8.11 -2.87 1.76
CA LEU A 53 -6.96 -3.76 1.88
C LEU A 53 -6.42 -4.13 0.49
N LYS A 54 -5.14 -3.85 0.26
CA LYS A 54 -4.43 -4.11 -1.00
C LYS A 54 -3.12 -4.87 -0.74
N LEU A 55 -2.64 -5.54 -1.76
CA LEU A 55 -1.28 -6.03 -1.84
C LEU A 55 -0.48 -5.08 -2.73
N LYS A 56 0.52 -4.40 -2.18
CA LYS A 56 1.43 -3.53 -2.92
C LYS A 56 2.57 -4.37 -3.47
N LEU A 57 2.81 -4.30 -4.77
CA LEU A 57 3.92 -4.91 -5.49
C LEU A 57 4.88 -3.81 -5.94
N ILE A 58 6.19 -4.05 -5.81
CA ILE A 58 7.24 -3.08 -6.11
C ILE A 58 8.40 -3.83 -6.76
N THR A 59 8.81 -3.46 -7.97
CA THR A 59 10.02 -4.03 -8.57
C THR A 59 11.26 -3.67 -7.76
N ARG A 60 12.25 -4.56 -7.72
CA ARG A 60 13.56 -4.24 -7.12
C ARG A 60 14.41 -3.35 -8.02
N GLU A 61 14.20 -3.47 -9.33
CA GLU A 61 14.79 -2.56 -10.31
C GLU A 61 14.08 -1.22 -10.30
N GLU A 62 14.87 -0.14 -10.46
CA GLU A 62 14.39 1.23 -10.61
C GLU A 62 14.40 1.64 -12.07
N PHE A 63 13.43 2.45 -12.46
CA PHE A 63 13.21 2.95 -13.83
C PHE A 63 13.39 4.47 -13.90
N PRO A 64 13.70 5.01 -15.09
CA PRO A 64 13.96 6.46 -15.27
C PRO A 64 12.78 7.36 -14.92
N CYS A 65 11.55 6.82 -14.86
CA CYS A 65 10.35 7.56 -14.48
C CYS A 65 9.69 6.83 -13.31
N TYR A 66 9.39 7.51 -12.20
CA TYR A 66 8.82 6.90 -11.01
C TYR A 66 7.38 6.38 -11.22
N ASN A 67 6.73 6.68 -12.33
CA ASN A 67 5.38 6.26 -12.66
C ASN A 67 5.30 5.07 -13.63
N TYR A 68 6.35 4.24 -13.69
CA TYR A 68 6.25 2.91 -14.29
C TYR A 68 5.26 2.05 -13.52
N SER A 69 4.52 1.20 -14.24
CA SER A 69 3.51 0.33 -13.65
C SER A 69 3.84 -1.14 -13.89
N LEU A 70 3.66 -1.95 -12.88
CA LEU A 70 3.71 -3.39 -12.98
C LEU A 70 2.30 -3.88 -13.36
N ILE A 71 2.16 -4.46 -14.55
CA ILE A 71 0.89 -5.00 -15.04
C ILE A 71 0.77 -6.45 -14.60
N THR A 72 -0.37 -6.75 -13.99
CA THR A 72 -0.68 -8.08 -13.47
C THR A 72 -2.09 -8.48 -13.85
N THR A 73 -2.35 -9.78 -13.95
CA THR A 73 -3.70 -10.36 -13.92
C THR A 73 -3.90 -11.14 -12.63
N GLN A 74 -5.14 -11.22 -12.18
CA GLN A 74 -5.46 -11.89 -10.92
C GLN A 74 -6.72 -12.75 -11.06
N SER A 75 -6.74 -13.88 -10.34
CA SER A 75 -7.91 -14.73 -10.13
C SER A 75 -7.97 -15.20 -8.68
N ILE A 76 -9.14 -15.64 -8.25
CA ILE A 76 -9.36 -16.25 -6.94
C ILE A 76 -9.94 -17.64 -7.16
N GLU A 77 -9.28 -18.66 -6.64
CA GLU A 77 -9.68 -20.05 -6.72
C GLU A 77 -9.54 -20.66 -5.32
N ASP A 78 -10.60 -21.26 -4.80
CA ASP A 78 -10.62 -21.98 -3.49
C ASP A 78 -9.93 -21.22 -2.31
N ASN A 79 -10.15 -19.91 -2.17
CA ASN A 79 -9.49 -19.02 -1.20
C ASN A 79 -7.99 -18.78 -1.47
N GLU A 80 -7.50 -19.06 -2.66
CA GLU A 80 -6.18 -18.71 -3.14
C GLU A 80 -6.26 -17.50 -4.08
N LEU A 81 -5.46 -16.46 -3.82
CA LEU A 81 -5.25 -15.34 -4.72
C LEU A 81 -4.08 -15.68 -5.64
N ILE A 82 -4.37 -15.85 -6.92
CA ILE A 82 -3.37 -16.12 -7.96
C ILE A 82 -3.08 -14.83 -8.70
N ILE A 83 -1.81 -14.43 -8.75
CA ILE A 83 -1.32 -13.21 -9.36
C ILE A 83 -0.29 -13.57 -10.42
N ARG A 84 -0.58 -13.27 -11.67
CA ARG A 84 0.36 -13.43 -12.77
C ARG A 84 0.99 -12.09 -13.12
N LEU A 85 2.31 -12.06 -13.19
CA LEU A 85 3.08 -10.91 -13.64
C LEU A 85 3.11 -10.92 -15.18
N GLU A 86 2.64 -9.84 -15.82
CA GLU A 86 2.52 -9.77 -17.28
C GLU A 86 3.67 -8.99 -17.90
N LYS A 87 3.85 -7.74 -17.48
CA LYS A 87 4.89 -6.85 -18.00
C LYS A 87 5.06 -5.60 -17.15
N ILE A 88 6.16 -4.90 -17.40
CA ILE A 88 6.37 -3.52 -16.91
C ILE A 88 5.92 -2.56 -18.00
N SER A 89 5.01 -1.66 -17.67
CA SER A 89 4.46 -0.66 -18.59
C SER A 89 5.21 0.65 -18.47
N VAL A 90 5.69 1.13 -19.60
CA VAL A 90 6.31 2.45 -19.75
C VAL A 90 5.20 3.51 -19.76
N PRO A 91 5.27 4.56 -18.95
CA PRO A 91 4.26 5.62 -18.94
C PRO A 91 4.33 6.46 -20.22
N THR A 92 3.17 6.93 -20.68
CA THR A 92 3.10 7.87 -21.84
C THR A 92 3.73 9.22 -21.49
N ILE A 93 3.59 9.67 -20.24
CA ILE A 93 4.21 10.88 -19.71
C ILE A 93 5.14 10.46 -18.60
N CYS A 94 6.44 10.71 -18.77
CA CYS A 94 7.45 10.43 -17.78
C CYS A 94 7.44 11.51 -16.70
N LEU A 95 7.23 11.13 -15.45
CA LEU A 95 7.49 11.97 -14.28
C LEU A 95 8.95 11.80 -13.89
N THR A 96 9.72 12.88 -13.99
CA THR A 96 11.19 12.89 -13.96
C THR A 96 11.78 12.59 -12.57
N ALA A 97 11.54 11.41 -12.05
CA ALA A 97 12.22 10.89 -10.86
C ALA A 97 12.45 9.38 -11.07
N ILE A 98 13.61 8.90 -10.67
CA ILE A 98 13.92 7.47 -10.69
C ILE A 98 13.07 6.78 -9.62
N GLY A 99 12.51 5.62 -9.96
CA GLY A 99 11.74 4.83 -9.02
C GLY A 99 11.32 3.45 -9.56
N PRO A 100 10.85 2.57 -8.69
CA PRO A 100 10.40 1.24 -9.06
C PRO A 100 9.04 1.28 -9.79
N ALA A 101 8.76 0.27 -10.60
CA ALA A 101 7.42 0.02 -11.07
C ALA A 101 6.56 -0.56 -9.95
N THR A 102 5.31 -0.10 -9.84
CA THR A 102 4.41 -0.51 -8.76
C THR A 102 3.07 -1.01 -9.28
N SER A 103 2.43 -1.87 -8.50
CA SER A 103 1.04 -2.27 -8.67
C SER A 103 0.34 -2.43 -7.32
N TYR A 104 -0.99 -2.23 -7.31
CA TYR A 104 -1.83 -2.46 -6.15
C TYR A 104 -2.95 -3.41 -6.53
N ILE A 105 -3.03 -4.54 -5.84
CA ILE A 105 -3.97 -5.63 -6.09
C ILE A 105 -4.93 -5.71 -4.91
N ASP A 106 -6.22 -5.86 -5.18
CA ASP A 106 -7.20 -6.08 -4.11
C ASP A 106 -6.86 -7.36 -3.34
N LEU A 107 -6.82 -7.25 -2.02
CA LEU A 107 -6.52 -8.36 -1.12
C LEU A 107 -7.80 -8.77 -0.36
N PRO A 108 -8.53 -9.80 -0.83
CA PRO A 108 -9.76 -10.24 -0.18
C PRO A 108 -9.48 -10.86 1.20
N GLU A 109 -10.32 -10.54 2.19
CA GLU A 109 -10.12 -11.00 3.57
C GLU A 109 -10.26 -12.51 3.78
N LYS A 110 -10.88 -13.22 2.83
CA LYS A 110 -11.17 -14.66 2.96
C LYS A 110 -10.12 -15.59 2.38
N ILE A 111 -9.07 -15.04 1.78
CA ILE A 111 -7.99 -15.87 1.22
C ILE A 111 -7.11 -16.41 2.34
N ASN A 112 -6.51 -17.57 2.10
CA ASN A 112 -5.53 -18.21 2.99
C ASN A 112 -4.22 -18.53 2.28
N LYS A 113 -4.12 -18.27 0.96
CA LYS A 113 -2.94 -18.51 0.15
C LYS A 113 -2.79 -17.41 -0.92
N ILE A 114 -1.54 -17.08 -1.23
CA ILE A 114 -1.15 -16.21 -2.35
C ILE A 114 -0.17 -16.99 -3.22
N THR A 115 -0.42 -16.98 -4.52
CA THR A 115 0.47 -17.57 -5.53
C THR A 115 0.84 -16.51 -6.55
N PHE A 116 2.14 -16.29 -6.73
CA PHE A 116 2.68 -15.45 -7.80
C PHE A 116 3.20 -16.34 -8.93
N ILE A 117 2.95 -15.92 -10.17
CA ILE A 117 3.39 -16.61 -11.39
C ILE A 117 4.16 -15.60 -12.24
N ASN A 118 5.41 -15.94 -12.56
CA ASN A 118 6.28 -15.19 -13.47
C ASN A 118 6.84 -16.15 -14.54
N GLY A 119 6.23 -16.12 -15.72
CA GLY A 119 6.53 -17.14 -16.73
C GLY A 119 6.20 -18.56 -16.23
N ASN A 120 7.23 -19.39 -16.09
CA ASN A 120 7.12 -20.76 -15.58
C ASN A 120 7.50 -20.88 -14.09
N THR A 121 7.88 -19.79 -13.43
CA THR A 121 8.29 -19.79 -12.03
C THR A 121 7.09 -19.44 -11.15
N ILE A 122 6.96 -20.15 -10.04
CA ILE A 122 5.83 -20.00 -9.10
C ILE A 122 6.40 -19.79 -7.71
N ASP A 123 5.88 -18.75 -7.02
CA ASP A 123 6.12 -18.48 -5.61
C ASP A 123 4.82 -18.59 -4.83
N GLN A 124 4.88 -19.11 -3.60
CA GLN A 124 3.69 -19.39 -2.79
C GLN A 124 3.87 -18.93 -1.34
N TYR A 125 2.78 -18.41 -0.79
CA TYR A 125 2.72 -17.90 0.58
C TYR A 125 1.41 -18.31 1.24
N SER A 126 1.46 -18.67 2.51
CA SER A 126 0.25 -18.74 3.34
C SER A 126 -0.04 -17.38 3.95
N ILE A 127 -1.32 -17.03 4.07
CA ILE A 127 -1.76 -15.75 4.63
C ILE A 127 -2.89 -15.96 5.65
N THR A 128 -2.84 -15.19 6.71
CA THR A 128 -3.92 -15.08 7.70
C THR A 128 -4.28 -13.61 7.87
N ILE A 129 -5.55 -13.28 7.68
CA ILE A 129 -6.08 -11.92 7.80
C ILE A 129 -7.09 -11.90 8.93
N ASN A 130 -6.92 -10.99 9.90
CA ASN A 130 -7.89 -10.70 10.94
C ASN A 130 -8.11 -9.18 11.07
N GLN A 131 -8.85 -8.75 12.09
CA GLN A 131 -9.16 -7.33 12.28
C GLN A 131 -7.96 -6.49 12.75
N GLU A 132 -6.95 -7.13 13.33
CA GLU A 132 -5.80 -6.45 13.93
C GLU A 132 -4.58 -6.45 12.99
N LYS A 133 -4.35 -7.56 12.29
CA LYS A 133 -3.15 -7.75 11.48
C LYS A 133 -3.30 -8.76 10.36
N ILE A 134 -2.36 -8.69 9.44
CA ILE A 134 -2.15 -9.63 8.34
C ILE A 134 -0.81 -10.30 8.59
N SER A 135 -0.79 -11.63 8.62
CA SER A 135 0.42 -12.44 8.75
C SER A 135 0.64 -13.26 7.50
N ILE A 136 1.84 -13.21 6.94
CA ILE A 136 2.23 -13.92 5.72
C ILE A 136 3.47 -14.77 6.04
N ASN A 137 3.44 -16.06 5.64
CA ASN A 137 4.57 -16.94 5.76
C ASN A 137 4.96 -17.50 4.38
N ILE A 138 6.24 -17.63 4.16
CA ILE A 138 6.81 -18.15 2.92
C ILE A 138 6.58 -19.67 2.86
N ILE A 139 6.07 -20.16 1.72
CA ILE A 139 6.04 -21.60 1.38
C ILE A 139 7.16 -21.87 0.37
N ASP A 140 7.20 -21.08 -0.71
CA ASP A 140 8.24 -21.12 -1.73
C ASP A 140 8.42 -19.73 -2.33
N ASN A 141 9.67 -19.26 -2.51
CA ASN A 141 9.97 -17.95 -3.07
C ASN A 141 11.26 -17.97 -3.88
N ASN A 142 11.15 -17.63 -5.16
CA ASN A 142 12.25 -17.59 -6.12
C ASN A 142 12.50 -16.17 -6.64
N PHE A 143 11.42 -15.40 -6.88
CA PHE A 143 11.47 -14.07 -7.50
C PHE A 143 10.66 -13.02 -6.73
N THR A 144 9.85 -13.42 -5.73
CA THR A 144 9.13 -12.48 -4.88
C THR A 144 9.69 -12.46 -3.48
N HIS A 145 9.69 -11.27 -2.84
CA HIS A 145 10.24 -11.05 -1.51
C HIS A 145 9.23 -10.31 -0.65
N LEU A 146 8.83 -10.96 0.43
CA LEU A 146 7.96 -10.38 1.43
C LEU A 146 8.73 -9.35 2.26
N LEU A 147 8.25 -8.10 2.31
CA LEU A 147 8.92 -7.03 3.07
C LEU A 147 8.66 -7.13 4.58
N PHE A 148 7.46 -7.58 4.98
CA PHE A 148 7.06 -7.71 6.38
C PHE A 148 6.23 -8.97 6.57
N ASN A 149 6.63 -9.81 7.51
CA ASN A 149 5.87 -11.03 7.86
C ASN A 149 4.55 -10.70 8.55
N GLN A 150 4.48 -9.54 9.20
CA GLN A 150 3.27 -9.00 9.80
C GLN A 150 3.06 -7.55 9.35
N THR A 151 1.80 -7.21 9.07
CA THR A 151 1.35 -5.84 8.83
C THR A 151 0.13 -5.60 9.69
N PHE A 152 0.19 -4.59 10.56
CA PHE A 152 -0.96 -4.18 11.36
C PHE A 152 -1.97 -3.46 10.49
N ARG A 153 -3.24 -3.58 10.86
CA ARG A 153 -4.35 -2.83 10.27
C ARG A 153 -4.61 -1.58 11.09
N TYR A 154 -5.28 -0.60 10.49
CA TYR A 154 -5.73 0.56 11.25
C TYR A 154 -6.75 0.13 12.30
N PRO A 155 -6.48 0.31 13.62
CA PRO A 155 -7.49 0.06 14.62
C PRO A 155 -8.63 1.07 14.48
N HIS A 156 -9.86 0.59 14.54
CA HIS A 156 -11.02 1.49 14.53
C HIS A 156 -10.96 2.48 15.69
N ASN A 157 -11.46 3.69 15.44
CA ASN A 157 -11.50 4.78 16.44
C ASN A 157 -10.11 5.10 17.00
N SER A 158 -9.10 5.15 16.15
CA SER A 158 -7.74 5.47 16.55
C SER A 158 -7.11 6.54 15.65
N PHE A 159 -6.02 7.11 16.15
CA PHE A 159 -5.18 8.04 15.41
C PHE A 159 -3.73 7.93 15.84
N ALA A 160 -2.83 8.43 14.97
CA ALA A 160 -1.44 8.64 15.29
C ALA A 160 -1.17 10.12 15.56
N TYR A 161 -0.44 10.40 16.63
CA TYR A 161 0.23 11.67 16.88
C TYR A 161 1.65 11.59 16.34
N VAL A 162 2.00 12.45 15.41
CA VAL A 162 3.28 12.50 14.73
C VAL A 162 3.83 13.92 14.81
N SER A 163 5.05 14.08 15.30
CA SER A 163 5.69 15.39 15.46
C SER A 163 7.14 15.38 15.05
N GLY A 164 7.56 16.49 14.43
CA GLY A 164 8.94 16.81 14.13
C GLY A 164 9.25 18.23 14.58
N THR A 165 10.48 18.47 15.07
CA THR A 165 10.90 19.77 15.58
C THR A 165 12.29 20.13 15.09
N ASN A 166 12.69 21.38 15.27
CA ASN A 166 14.09 21.74 15.30
C ASN A 166 14.71 21.37 16.67
N THR A 167 15.99 21.62 16.85
CA THR A 167 16.73 21.30 18.10
C THR A 167 16.35 22.18 19.30
N ASP A 168 15.77 23.35 19.03
CA ASP A 168 15.52 24.39 20.05
C ASP A 168 14.07 24.33 20.59
N ASN A 169 13.22 23.51 19.98
CA ASN A 169 11.79 23.41 20.30
C ASN A 169 11.34 21.95 20.54
N THR A 170 12.24 21.10 21.01
CA THR A 170 11.95 19.67 21.24
C THR A 170 10.90 19.44 22.32
N GLU A 171 10.73 20.36 23.25
CA GLU A 171 9.73 20.31 24.33
C GLU A 171 8.28 20.41 23.82
N ILE A 172 8.05 20.98 22.64
CA ILE A 172 6.70 21.10 22.05
C ILE A 172 6.07 19.71 21.85
N TYR A 173 6.90 18.70 21.54
CA TYR A 173 6.42 17.32 21.42
C TYR A 173 5.80 16.82 22.73
N GLU A 174 6.52 16.93 23.84
CA GLU A 174 6.02 16.48 25.14
C GLU A 174 4.84 17.32 25.61
N GLN A 175 4.87 18.64 25.40
CA GLN A 175 3.76 19.51 25.80
C GLN A 175 2.44 19.13 25.11
N PHE A 176 2.45 18.85 23.82
CA PHE A 176 1.22 18.41 23.16
C PHE A 176 0.84 16.98 23.51
N LEU A 177 1.83 16.09 23.73
CA LEU A 177 1.57 14.73 24.20
C LEU A 177 0.84 14.72 25.55
N GLU A 178 1.22 15.60 26.49
CA GLU A 178 0.52 15.79 27.78
C GLU A 178 -0.95 16.24 27.57
N VAL A 179 -1.21 17.16 26.63
CA VAL A 179 -2.59 17.57 26.30
C VAL A 179 -3.43 16.39 25.83
N LEU A 180 -2.84 15.47 25.05
CA LEU A 180 -3.54 14.26 24.62
C LEU A 180 -3.78 13.28 25.79
N LYS A 181 -2.78 13.09 26.66
CA LYS A 181 -2.87 12.18 27.83
C LYS A 181 -3.83 12.66 28.91
N GLU A 182 -3.98 13.96 29.07
CA GLU A 182 -4.92 14.53 30.04
C GLU A 182 -6.38 14.40 29.61
N ASN A 183 -6.65 14.09 28.35
CA ASN A 183 -8.01 13.86 27.88
C ASN A 183 -8.51 12.46 28.30
N PRO A 184 -9.51 12.36 29.20
CA PRO A 184 -9.97 11.07 29.74
C PRO A 184 -10.68 10.18 28.70
N ASN A 185 -11.03 10.72 27.52
CA ASN A 185 -11.68 10.00 26.44
C ASN A 185 -10.67 9.43 25.42
N LEU A 186 -9.39 9.67 25.64
CA LEU A 186 -8.29 9.13 24.83
C LEU A 186 -7.52 8.08 25.63
N THR A 187 -7.14 7.00 24.98
CA THR A 187 -6.32 5.95 25.58
C THR A 187 -5.11 5.70 24.70
N GLU A 188 -3.91 5.94 25.24
CA GLU A 188 -2.66 5.59 24.53
C GLU A 188 -2.53 4.07 24.40
N PHE A 189 -2.08 3.59 23.24
CA PHE A 189 -1.74 2.20 23.00
C PHE A 189 -0.48 2.08 22.16
N ASP A 190 0.13 0.90 22.16
CA ASP A 190 1.28 0.57 21.33
C ASP A 190 0.96 -0.61 20.43
N PHE A 191 1.51 -0.64 19.22
CA PHE A 191 1.53 -1.83 18.38
C PHE A 191 2.54 -2.85 18.95
N GLU A 192 2.30 -4.12 18.70
CA GLU A 192 3.30 -5.16 19.00
C GLU A 192 4.66 -4.79 18.35
N ARG A 193 5.77 -5.31 18.91
CA ARG A 193 7.12 -4.87 18.51
C ARG A 193 7.52 -5.26 17.07
N GLU A 194 6.96 -6.35 16.55
CA GLU A 194 7.29 -6.87 15.22
C GLU A 194 6.13 -6.66 14.26
N GLY A 195 6.41 -6.00 13.13
CA GLY A 195 5.44 -5.78 12.07
C GLY A 195 5.46 -4.36 11.51
N ARG A 196 4.82 -4.19 10.36
CA ARG A 196 4.62 -2.88 9.76
C ARG A 196 3.41 -2.19 10.40
N ILE A 197 3.63 -1.02 10.95
CA ILE A 197 2.58 -0.15 11.49
C ILE A 197 1.90 0.58 10.32
N PRO A 198 0.54 0.70 10.30
CA PRO A 198 -0.18 1.36 9.21
C PRO A 198 -0.01 2.88 9.21
N TYR A 199 0.20 3.48 10.37
CA TYR A 199 0.42 4.91 10.54
C TYR A 199 1.85 5.34 10.22
N PRO A 200 2.08 6.63 9.91
CA PRO A 200 3.43 7.20 9.93
C PRO A 200 4.08 7.04 11.31
N THR A 201 5.33 6.60 11.34
CA THR A 201 6.09 6.35 12.58
C THR A 201 7.00 7.50 12.97
N THR A 202 7.25 8.42 12.04
CA THR A 202 8.06 9.62 12.24
C THR A 202 7.56 10.74 11.35
N SER A 203 7.92 11.99 11.65
CA SER A 203 7.73 13.15 10.78
C SER A 203 8.98 13.37 9.94
N ASP A 204 8.84 13.46 8.62
CA ASP A 204 9.97 13.71 7.73
C ASP A 204 10.27 15.22 7.61
N GLY A 205 11.54 15.55 7.29
CA GLY A 205 11.95 16.91 6.97
C GLY A 205 12.31 17.78 8.18
N HIS A 206 12.42 17.20 9.38
CA HIS A 206 12.82 17.90 10.61
C HIS A 206 14.20 17.47 11.11
N TRP A 207 14.83 18.33 11.96
CA TRP A 207 16.10 17.99 12.60
C TRP A 207 15.94 16.92 13.67
N VAL A 208 14.79 16.94 14.38
CA VAL A 208 14.43 15.96 15.39
C VAL A 208 13.08 15.36 15.01
N ASN A 209 13.08 14.07 14.68
CA ASN A 209 11.88 13.28 14.46
C ASN A 209 11.54 12.52 15.73
N HIS A 210 10.43 12.91 16.37
CA HIS A 210 9.96 12.26 17.57
C HIS A 210 9.24 10.95 17.26
N PRO A 211 9.27 9.94 18.15
CA PRO A 211 8.51 8.71 17.98
C PRO A 211 7.01 9.01 17.92
N SER A 212 6.32 8.43 16.97
CA SER A 212 4.86 8.54 16.91
C SER A 212 4.21 7.85 18.09
N LYS A 213 3.08 8.41 18.54
CA LYS A 213 2.23 7.88 19.59
C LYS A 213 0.84 7.57 19.02
N TYR A 214 0.21 6.54 19.57
CA TYR A 214 -1.07 6.06 19.06
C TYR A 214 -2.13 6.12 20.15
N PHE A 215 -3.32 6.58 19.78
CA PHE A 215 -4.44 6.76 20.70
C PHE A 215 -5.72 6.18 20.11
N GLN A 216 -6.54 5.62 21.00
CA GLN A 216 -7.94 5.31 20.71
C GLN A 216 -8.84 6.33 21.39
N TYR A 217 -9.98 6.64 20.74
CA TYR A 217 -11.01 7.51 21.29
C TYR A 217 -12.33 6.75 21.46
N THR A 218 -13.15 7.19 22.41
CA THR A 218 -14.42 6.53 22.75
C THR A 218 -15.58 6.99 21.87
N ASP A 219 -15.56 8.25 21.40
CA ASP A 219 -16.56 8.86 20.53
C ASP A 219 -15.85 9.64 19.40
N TYR A 220 -16.36 9.57 18.19
CA TYR A 220 -15.82 10.29 17.04
C TYR A 220 -15.75 11.82 17.25
N LYS A 221 -16.65 12.39 18.04
CA LYS A 221 -16.59 13.80 18.42
C LYS A 221 -15.31 14.19 19.15
N GLU A 222 -14.72 13.28 19.90
CA GLU A 222 -13.43 13.51 20.55
C GLU A 222 -12.32 13.66 19.54
N PHE A 223 -12.35 12.87 18.47
CA PHE A 223 -11.42 13.02 17.36
C PHE A 223 -11.65 14.34 16.60
N GLU A 224 -12.89 14.72 16.31
CA GLU A 224 -13.21 16.01 15.68
C GLU A 224 -12.75 17.21 16.54
N ASN A 225 -12.88 17.12 17.87
CA ASN A 225 -12.45 18.14 18.81
C ASN A 225 -10.93 18.37 18.77
N LEU A 226 -10.13 17.35 18.41
CA LEU A 226 -8.68 17.46 18.29
C LEU A 226 -8.25 18.53 17.27
N LYS A 227 -9.06 18.80 16.25
CA LYS A 227 -8.84 19.91 15.32
C LYS A 227 -8.76 21.26 16.05
N SER A 228 -9.70 21.51 16.94
CA SER A 228 -9.75 22.77 17.69
C SER A 228 -8.67 22.82 18.78
N ILE A 229 -8.40 21.70 19.43
CA ILE A 229 -7.33 21.55 20.43
C ILE A 229 -5.97 21.84 19.78
N LEU A 230 -5.67 21.18 18.65
CA LEU A 230 -4.42 21.39 17.91
C LEU A 230 -4.28 22.83 17.41
N LYS A 231 -5.37 23.42 16.89
CA LYS A 231 -5.38 24.82 16.45
C LYS A 231 -5.01 25.79 17.59
N ASN A 232 -5.66 25.63 18.75
CA ASN A 232 -5.41 26.50 19.89
C ASN A 232 -3.98 26.32 20.42
N PHE A 233 -3.55 25.07 20.60
CA PHE A 233 -2.19 24.75 21.04
C PHE A 233 -1.14 25.34 20.08
N SER A 234 -1.31 25.17 18.77
CA SER A 234 -0.39 25.68 17.76
C SER A 234 -0.26 27.19 17.82
N ARG A 235 -1.38 27.90 17.92
CA ARG A 235 -1.36 29.38 18.02
C ARG A 235 -0.65 29.90 19.27
N GLU A 236 -0.72 29.14 20.38
CA GLU A 236 -0.19 29.58 21.67
C GLU A 236 1.27 29.15 21.89
N ASN A 237 1.71 28.06 21.25
CA ASN A 237 2.99 27.41 21.57
C ASN A 237 3.94 27.26 20.37
N ILE A 238 3.47 27.44 19.13
CA ILE A 238 4.31 27.24 17.94
C ILE A 238 4.49 28.57 17.22
N GLU A 239 5.70 29.10 17.22
CA GLU A 239 6.06 30.29 16.45
C GLU A 239 6.07 29.96 14.94
N GLU A 240 5.69 30.94 14.12
CA GLU A 240 5.75 30.81 12.68
C GLU A 240 7.18 30.57 12.21
N ASN A 241 7.39 29.58 11.32
CA ASN A 241 8.71 29.18 10.79
C ASN A 241 9.69 28.62 11.86
N SER A 242 9.20 28.22 13.02
CA SER A 242 10.03 27.64 14.09
C SER A 242 10.59 26.23 13.76
N GLY A 243 10.23 25.64 12.61
CA GLY A 243 10.65 24.30 12.24
C GLY A 243 9.96 23.20 13.08
N VAL A 244 8.76 23.48 13.56
CA VAL A 244 7.92 22.55 14.34
C VAL A 244 6.69 22.16 13.52
N SER A 245 6.38 20.87 13.49
CA SER A 245 5.14 20.35 12.94
C SER A 245 4.51 19.32 13.84
N ILE A 246 3.18 19.39 13.95
CA ILE A 246 2.34 18.39 14.60
C ILE A 246 1.30 17.92 13.59
N SER A 247 1.15 16.60 13.48
CA SER A 247 0.13 15.94 12.67
C SER A 247 -0.63 14.91 13.48
N ILE A 248 -1.92 14.87 13.28
CA ILE A 248 -2.83 13.85 13.79
C ILE A 248 -3.42 13.12 12.58
N TYR A 249 -3.14 11.84 12.44
CA TYR A 249 -3.61 10.99 11.33
C TYR A 249 -4.67 10.03 11.85
N GLY A 250 -5.93 10.25 11.50
CA GLY A 250 -7.03 9.34 11.84
C GLY A 250 -7.02 8.06 11.01
N TRP A 251 -7.59 7.01 11.57
CA TRP A 251 -7.76 5.71 10.90
C TRP A 251 -8.70 5.77 9.69
N ASP A 252 -9.49 6.80 9.59
CA ASP A 252 -10.53 7.04 8.58
C ASP A 252 -10.09 8.04 7.50
N ASN A 253 -8.79 8.25 7.30
CA ASN A 253 -8.23 9.19 6.32
C ASN A 253 -8.35 10.68 6.67
N ILE A 254 -8.96 11.04 7.78
CA ILE A 254 -8.99 12.44 8.22
C ILE A 254 -7.70 12.76 8.95
N SER A 255 -7.09 13.91 8.65
CA SER A 255 -5.90 14.39 9.34
C SER A 255 -5.99 15.86 9.71
N TYR A 256 -5.33 16.21 10.81
CA TYR A 256 -5.19 17.58 11.28
C TYR A 256 -3.70 17.93 11.38
N HIS A 257 -3.37 19.16 11.00
CA HIS A 257 -1.98 19.62 10.95
C HIS A 257 -1.84 21.01 11.57
N SER A 258 -0.77 21.23 12.35
CA SER A 258 -0.50 22.50 13.03
C SER A 258 -0.40 23.69 12.07
N TRP A 259 0.16 23.48 10.88
CA TRP A 259 0.35 24.53 9.85
C TRP A 259 -0.89 24.85 9.00
N LEU A 260 -1.94 24.04 9.06
CA LEU A 260 -3.22 24.30 8.40
C LEU A 260 -4.25 24.94 9.35
N SER A 261 -3.80 25.30 10.54
CA SER A 261 -4.66 25.78 11.63
C SER A 261 -4.82 27.29 11.65
N ASN A 262 -4.20 28.01 10.70
CA ASN A 262 -4.26 29.46 10.58
C ASN A 262 -5.44 29.96 9.74
#